data_d99c9c432ae20dfa79091b192bea7d43
#
_entry.id   d99c9c432ae20dfa79091b192bea7d43
#
_cell.length_a   1.000
_cell.length_b   1.000
_cell.length_c   1.000
_cell.angle_alpha   90.00
_cell.angle_beta   90.00
_cell.angle_gamma   90.00
#
_symmetry.space_group_name_H-M   'P 1'
#
loop_
_entity.id
_entity.type
_entity.pdbx_description
1 polymer ?
#
loop_
_entity_poly.entity_id
_entity_poly.type
_entity_poly.pdbx_seq_one_letter_code
_entity_poly.pdbx_strand_id
1 'polypeptide(L)'
;MERQLPKNVRQIGNVCDEPKIYVEDYVDTFLGQLQEKAMEKPVAAALTGEITKCEDKVVVYISGAIRAEDVEVEGTNLKISEEIWEKIEKEQKEYFKDQKLIGWCLLETGHPMSMNRGAQELHRKMYDQENTIFIWKDASSSDEMYFAYKYNELMQIGGHYIYYEKNPQMQNYMINTRRQNGVTPSEMVEDRATKDFRSAVRQRMEIKEQSQSSKLLYATSALLVVVVLAIGVSMMNNF
;
A
#
# COMPACT_ATOMS: atom_id res chain seq x y z
N MET A 1 -15.07 -7.78 -23.79
CA MET A 1 -15.18 -6.33 -23.48
C MET A 1 -13.87 -5.93 -22.86
N GLU A 2 -13.19 -4.91 -23.37
CA GLU A 2 -12.00 -4.38 -22.71
C GLU A 2 -12.42 -3.78 -21.36
N ARG A 3 -11.70 -4.13 -20.29
CA ARG A 3 -11.93 -3.58 -18.97
C ARG A 3 -11.52 -2.10 -18.98
N GLN A 4 -12.43 -1.21 -18.57
CA GLN A 4 -12.11 0.19 -18.43
C GLN A 4 -11.27 0.42 -17.18
N LEU A 5 -10.38 1.41 -17.24
CA LEU A 5 -9.58 1.80 -16.07
C LEU A 5 -10.50 2.28 -14.94
N PRO A 6 -10.20 1.93 -13.67
CA PRO A 6 -10.97 2.39 -12.52
C PRO A 6 -10.99 3.92 -12.43
N LYS A 7 -12.16 4.48 -12.17
CA LYS A 7 -12.34 5.96 -12.06
C LYS A 7 -11.93 6.51 -10.70
N ASN A 8 -12.07 5.70 -9.65
CA ASN A 8 -11.74 6.09 -8.29
C ASN A 8 -10.44 5.41 -7.88
N VAL A 9 -9.34 6.16 -7.94
CA VAL A 9 -8.00 5.65 -7.65
C VAL A 9 -7.21 6.61 -6.79
N ARG A 10 -6.33 6.07 -5.95
CA ARG A 10 -5.30 6.78 -5.21
C ARG A 10 -3.94 6.34 -5.71
N GLN A 11 -3.14 7.25 -6.21
CA GLN A 11 -1.77 6.97 -6.64
C GLN A 11 -0.82 6.91 -5.45
N ILE A 12 0.09 5.94 -5.45
CA ILE A 12 1.18 5.80 -4.50
C ILE A 12 2.49 5.70 -5.30
N GLY A 13 3.44 6.55 -4.98
CA GLY A 13 4.75 6.57 -5.65
C GLY A 13 4.71 7.06 -7.09
N ASN A 14 5.75 6.72 -7.84
CA ASN A 14 5.91 7.10 -9.24
C ASN A 14 5.39 6.00 -10.17
N VAL A 15 4.28 6.24 -10.82
CA VAL A 15 3.58 5.28 -11.70
C VAL A 15 3.95 5.41 -13.19
N CYS A 16 5.16 5.86 -13.49
CA CYS A 16 5.63 5.95 -14.89
C CYS A 16 5.94 4.59 -15.50
N ASP A 17 6.29 3.59 -14.68
CA ASP A 17 6.71 2.27 -15.13
C ASP A 17 5.57 1.42 -15.70
N GLU A 18 5.92 0.34 -16.39
CA GLU A 18 5.02 -0.71 -16.86
C GLU A 18 5.43 -2.06 -16.26
N PRO A 19 4.44 -2.90 -15.90
CA PRO A 19 2.98 -2.72 -16.01
C PRO A 19 2.43 -1.68 -15.03
N LYS A 20 1.22 -1.14 -15.34
CA LYS A 20 0.45 -0.34 -14.37
C LYS A 20 -0.19 -1.28 -13.37
N ILE A 21 0.12 -1.11 -12.09
CA ILE A 21 -0.38 -1.98 -11.02
C ILE A 21 -1.54 -1.27 -10.31
N TYR A 22 -2.68 -1.96 -10.23
CA TYR A 22 -3.87 -1.53 -9.50
C TYR A 22 -4.16 -2.56 -8.41
N VAL A 23 -4.13 -2.13 -7.15
CA VAL A 23 -4.44 -2.95 -5.98
C VAL A 23 -5.80 -2.53 -5.45
N GLU A 24 -6.69 -3.49 -5.26
CA GLU A 24 -8.01 -3.23 -4.71
C GLU A 24 -7.91 -2.95 -3.20
N ASP A 25 -8.74 -2.03 -2.66
CA ASP A 25 -8.61 -1.51 -1.30
C ASP A 25 -8.81 -2.56 -0.19
N TYR A 26 -9.65 -3.58 -0.40
CA TYR A 26 -9.75 -4.72 0.53
C TYR A 26 -8.47 -5.57 0.53
N VAL A 27 -7.81 -5.70 -0.62
CA VAL A 27 -6.50 -6.39 -0.70
C VAL A 27 -5.44 -5.61 0.05
N ASP A 28 -5.33 -4.30 -0.18
CA ASP A 28 -4.40 -3.44 0.55
C ASP A 28 -4.65 -3.50 2.06
N THR A 29 -5.91 -3.44 2.47
CA THR A 29 -6.32 -3.58 3.88
C THR A 29 -5.92 -4.95 4.45
N PHE A 30 -6.15 -6.03 3.71
CA PHE A 30 -5.80 -7.39 4.15
C PHE A 30 -4.30 -7.56 4.31
N LEU A 31 -3.51 -7.11 3.33
CA LEU A 31 -2.04 -7.14 3.40
C LEU A 31 -1.52 -6.30 4.57
N GLY A 32 -2.12 -5.13 4.83
CA GLY A 32 -1.78 -4.31 6.00
C GLY A 32 -2.05 -5.01 7.33
N GLN A 33 -3.12 -5.80 7.43
CA GLN A 33 -3.41 -6.59 8.63
C GLN A 33 -2.48 -7.80 8.78
N LEU A 34 -2.06 -8.41 7.67
CA LEU A 34 -1.02 -9.45 7.70
C LEU A 34 0.34 -8.88 8.11
N GLN A 35 0.63 -7.64 7.75
CA GLN A 35 1.87 -6.95 8.12
C GLN A 35 2.03 -6.82 9.63
N GLU A 36 0.95 -6.56 10.38
CA GLU A 36 0.97 -6.53 11.85
C GLU A 36 1.42 -7.88 12.44
N LYS A 37 1.03 -9.00 11.82
CA LYS A 37 1.42 -10.35 12.26
C LYS A 37 2.83 -10.73 11.84
N ALA A 38 3.30 -10.16 10.74
CA ALA A 38 4.64 -10.41 10.23
C ALA A 38 5.75 -9.82 11.12
N MET A 39 5.39 -9.04 12.15
CA MET A 39 6.33 -8.59 13.19
C MET A 39 6.88 -9.76 14.04
N GLU A 40 6.13 -10.85 14.19
CA GLU A 40 6.54 -12.02 14.98
C GLU A 40 7.25 -13.06 14.12
N LYS A 41 6.74 -13.32 12.93
CA LYS A 41 7.31 -14.27 11.95
C LYS A 41 6.94 -13.85 10.53
N PRO A 42 7.78 -14.15 9.53
CA PRO A 42 7.46 -13.86 8.14
C PRO A 42 6.11 -14.44 7.71
N VAL A 43 5.36 -13.67 6.94
CA VAL A 43 4.07 -14.07 6.38
C VAL A 43 4.10 -13.88 4.88
N ALA A 44 3.55 -14.80 4.11
CA ALA A 44 3.34 -14.60 2.69
C ALA A 44 1.85 -14.63 2.33
N ALA A 45 1.53 -14.09 1.16
CA ALA A 45 0.21 -14.18 0.56
C ALA A 45 0.34 -14.37 -0.95
N ALA A 46 -0.42 -15.30 -1.52
CA ALA A 46 -0.58 -15.40 -2.95
C ALA A 46 -1.56 -14.33 -3.42
N LEU A 47 -1.27 -13.69 -4.55
CA LEU A 47 -2.07 -12.62 -5.13
C LEU A 47 -2.89 -13.16 -6.29
N THR A 48 -4.18 -12.81 -6.31
CA THR A 48 -5.09 -13.18 -7.40
C THR A 48 -5.61 -11.94 -8.13
N GLY A 49 -5.94 -12.11 -9.40
CA GLY A 49 -6.44 -11.02 -10.21
C GLY A 49 -6.34 -11.27 -11.70
N GLU A 50 -6.05 -10.22 -12.45
CA GLU A 50 -6.03 -10.23 -13.89
C GLU A 50 -4.84 -9.41 -14.44
N ILE A 51 -4.17 -9.94 -15.47
CA ILE A 51 -3.20 -9.22 -16.28
C ILE A 51 -3.82 -8.99 -17.65
N THR A 52 -4.01 -7.75 -18.05
CA THR A 52 -4.70 -7.38 -19.28
C THR A 52 -4.02 -6.19 -19.98
N LYS A 53 -4.49 -5.84 -21.18
CA LYS A 53 -4.05 -4.63 -21.87
C LYS A 53 -5.20 -3.62 -21.89
N CYS A 54 -4.90 -2.38 -21.53
CA CYS A 54 -5.80 -1.24 -21.65
C CYS A 54 -5.05 -0.12 -22.36
N GLU A 55 -5.59 0.40 -23.45
CA GLU A 55 -4.98 1.53 -24.20
C GLU A 55 -3.49 1.27 -24.53
N ASP A 56 -3.17 0.09 -25.05
CA ASP A 56 -1.82 -0.39 -25.41
C ASP A 56 -0.84 -0.55 -24.22
N LYS A 57 -1.28 -0.32 -22.98
CA LYS A 57 -0.48 -0.53 -21.76
C LYS A 57 -0.85 -1.83 -21.07
N VAL A 58 0.15 -2.51 -20.54
CA VAL A 58 -0.08 -3.66 -19.67
C VAL A 58 -0.56 -3.17 -18.31
N VAL A 59 -1.69 -3.72 -17.87
CA VAL A 59 -2.32 -3.40 -16.58
C VAL A 59 -2.49 -4.68 -15.78
N VAL A 60 -2.10 -4.63 -14.53
CA VAL A 60 -2.26 -5.72 -13.56
C VAL A 60 -3.25 -5.27 -12.49
N TYR A 61 -4.37 -5.98 -12.39
CA TYR A 61 -5.37 -5.79 -11.34
C TYR A 61 -5.20 -6.85 -10.28
N ILE A 62 -4.79 -6.46 -9.07
CA ILE A 62 -4.71 -7.33 -7.90
C ILE A 62 -6.01 -7.14 -7.14
N SER A 63 -6.90 -8.12 -7.21
CA SER A 63 -8.25 -8.06 -6.64
C SER A 63 -8.52 -9.14 -5.59
N GLY A 64 -7.52 -9.95 -5.25
CA GLY A 64 -7.58 -10.90 -4.15
C GLY A 64 -6.20 -11.22 -3.60
N ALA A 65 -6.18 -11.66 -2.35
CA ALA A 65 -4.99 -12.17 -1.68
C ALA A 65 -5.36 -13.35 -0.77
N ILE A 66 -4.55 -14.40 -0.81
CA ILE A 66 -4.73 -15.63 -0.05
C ILE A 66 -3.50 -15.80 0.84
N ARG A 67 -3.70 -15.89 2.16
CA ARG A 67 -2.59 -16.08 3.10
C ARG A 67 -1.94 -17.45 2.88
N ALA A 68 -0.61 -17.46 2.72
CA ALA A 68 0.19 -18.65 2.82
C ALA A 68 0.61 -18.84 4.29
N GLU A 69 0.21 -19.97 4.88
CA GLU A 69 0.60 -20.32 6.25
C GLU A 69 1.99 -20.97 6.23
N ASP A 70 2.78 -20.75 7.30
CA ASP A 70 4.05 -21.43 7.56
C ASP A 70 5.09 -21.35 6.42
N VAL A 71 5.38 -20.11 6.00
CA VAL A 71 6.49 -19.84 5.08
C VAL A 71 7.80 -19.87 5.87
N GLU A 72 8.73 -20.69 5.46
CA GLU A 72 10.07 -20.75 6.03
C GLU A 72 11.01 -19.81 5.27
N VAL A 73 11.61 -18.89 6.00
CA VAL A 73 12.65 -17.97 5.49
C VAL A 73 13.96 -18.31 6.17
N GLU A 74 14.88 -18.94 5.45
CA GLU A 74 16.23 -19.23 5.91
C GLU A 74 17.24 -18.33 5.14
N GLY A 75 17.56 -17.17 5.70
CA GLY A 75 18.41 -16.17 5.05
C GLY A 75 17.80 -15.67 3.75
N THR A 76 18.39 -16.01 2.62
CA THR A 76 17.86 -15.66 1.28
C THR A 76 16.97 -16.75 0.67
N ASN A 77 16.81 -17.91 1.34
CA ASN A 77 16.02 -19.01 0.82
C ASN A 77 14.59 -18.94 1.36
N LEU A 78 13.65 -18.88 0.44
CA LEU A 78 12.22 -18.95 0.71
C LEU A 78 11.71 -20.33 0.31
N LYS A 79 11.04 -21.00 1.23
CA LYS A 79 10.43 -22.31 0.96
C LYS A 79 8.93 -22.22 1.24
N ILE A 80 8.15 -22.56 0.24
CA ILE A 80 6.71 -22.83 0.36
C ILE A 80 6.53 -24.32 0.08
N SER A 81 5.96 -25.08 1.02
CA SER A 81 5.73 -26.51 0.84
C SER A 81 4.63 -26.76 -0.22
N GLU A 82 4.65 -27.95 -0.82
CA GLU A 82 3.62 -28.36 -1.78
C GLU A 82 2.21 -28.35 -1.15
N GLU A 83 2.10 -28.73 0.12
CA GLU A 83 0.84 -28.72 0.87
C GLU A 83 0.24 -27.32 1.01
N ILE A 84 1.09 -26.31 1.26
CA ILE A 84 0.65 -24.90 1.32
C ILE A 84 0.17 -24.45 -0.05
N TRP A 85 0.86 -24.86 -1.11
CA TRP A 85 0.49 -24.50 -2.47
C TRP A 85 -0.84 -25.12 -2.88
N GLU A 86 -1.07 -26.40 -2.59
CA GLU A 86 -2.36 -27.07 -2.81
C GLU A 86 -3.50 -26.39 -2.05
N LYS A 87 -3.24 -25.91 -0.81
CA LYS A 87 -4.22 -25.14 -0.04
C LYS A 87 -4.54 -23.80 -0.71
N ILE A 88 -3.53 -23.08 -1.19
CA ILE A 88 -3.72 -21.81 -1.92
C ILE A 88 -4.57 -22.04 -3.17
N GLU A 89 -4.28 -23.06 -3.96
CA GLU A 89 -5.06 -23.38 -5.16
C GLU A 89 -6.50 -23.76 -4.84
N LYS A 90 -6.73 -24.47 -3.74
CA LYS A 90 -8.07 -24.81 -3.27
C LYS A 90 -8.85 -23.56 -2.88
N GLU A 91 -8.26 -22.69 -2.07
CA GLU A 91 -8.88 -21.43 -1.65
C GLU A 91 -9.11 -20.48 -2.84
N GLN A 92 -8.19 -20.45 -3.81
CA GLN A 92 -8.38 -19.70 -5.04
C GLN A 92 -9.60 -20.19 -5.83
N LYS A 93 -9.76 -21.51 -5.99
CA LYS A 93 -10.92 -22.11 -6.66
C LYS A 93 -12.22 -21.90 -5.89
N GLU A 94 -12.17 -21.79 -4.58
CA GLU A 94 -13.35 -21.58 -3.73
C GLU A 94 -13.81 -20.11 -3.73
N TYR A 95 -12.91 -19.17 -3.50
CA TYR A 95 -13.24 -17.77 -3.29
C TYR A 95 -13.04 -16.87 -4.53
N PHE A 96 -12.08 -17.21 -5.39
CA PHE A 96 -11.63 -16.36 -6.50
C PHE A 96 -11.71 -17.08 -7.86
N LYS A 97 -12.86 -17.71 -8.13
CA LYS A 97 -13.07 -18.60 -9.29
C LYS A 97 -12.71 -17.98 -10.64
N ASP A 98 -12.97 -16.68 -10.79
CA ASP A 98 -12.78 -15.95 -12.05
C ASP A 98 -11.43 -15.23 -12.11
N GLN A 99 -10.58 -15.41 -11.09
CA GLN A 99 -9.27 -14.77 -10.98
C GLN A 99 -8.16 -15.80 -11.13
N LYS A 100 -7.02 -15.36 -11.64
CA LYS A 100 -5.80 -16.18 -11.73
C LYS A 100 -4.85 -15.82 -10.61
N LEU A 101 -3.99 -16.75 -10.25
CA LEU A 101 -2.80 -16.45 -9.45
C LEU A 101 -1.84 -15.63 -10.31
N ILE A 102 -1.53 -14.40 -9.89
CA ILE A 102 -0.74 -13.44 -10.66
C ILE A 102 0.50 -12.94 -9.93
N GLY A 103 0.78 -13.49 -8.76
CA GLY A 103 1.94 -13.12 -7.98
C GLY A 103 1.82 -13.49 -6.51
N TRP A 104 2.68 -12.90 -5.72
CA TRP A 104 2.71 -13.12 -4.27
C TRP A 104 3.30 -11.94 -3.54
N CYS A 105 3.05 -11.88 -2.24
CA CYS A 105 3.56 -10.87 -1.32
C CYS A 105 4.32 -11.56 -0.19
N LEU A 106 5.47 -10.99 0.18
CA LEU A 106 6.22 -11.36 1.37
C LEU A 106 6.21 -10.20 2.35
N LEU A 107 5.87 -10.49 3.60
CA LEU A 107 5.86 -9.55 4.70
C LEU A 107 6.83 -10.07 5.77
N GLU A 108 7.86 -9.30 6.09
CA GLU A 108 8.92 -9.67 7.03
C GLU A 108 9.57 -8.46 7.66
N THR A 109 10.31 -8.65 8.75
CA THR A 109 11.05 -7.58 9.43
C THR A 109 12.55 -7.66 9.16
N GLY A 110 13.21 -6.51 9.05
CA GLY A 110 14.66 -6.39 9.19
C GLY A 110 15.50 -6.85 8.00
N HIS A 111 14.91 -7.14 6.85
CA HIS A 111 15.68 -7.42 5.64
C HIS A 111 15.96 -6.12 4.86
N PRO A 112 17.18 -5.96 4.34
CA PRO A 112 17.47 -4.81 3.48
C PRO A 112 16.57 -4.88 2.24
N MET A 113 16.05 -3.72 1.81
CA MET A 113 15.22 -3.55 0.62
C MET A 113 16.02 -3.76 -0.68
N SER A 114 16.79 -4.83 -0.75
CA SER A 114 17.50 -5.29 -1.95
C SER A 114 16.85 -6.57 -2.44
N MET A 115 16.80 -6.74 -3.76
CA MET A 115 16.25 -7.95 -4.38
C MET A 115 16.87 -9.20 -3.76
N ASN A 116 16.03 -9.99 -3.09
CA ASN A 116 16.43 -11.27 -2.53
C ASN A 116 16.48 -12.30 -3.65
N ARG A 117 17.67 -12.94 -3.83
CA ARG A 117 17.87 -13.98 -4.86
C ARG A 117 16.88 -15.13 -4.67
N GLY A 118 16.57 -15.50 -3.44
CA GLY A 118 15.59 -16.53 -3.13
C GLY A 118 14.16 -16.17 -3.56
N ALA A 119 13.77 -14.89 -3.42
CA ALA A 119 12.47 -14.40 -3.90
C ALA A 119 12.36 -14.50 -5.43
N GLN A 120 13.45 -14.17 -6.14
CA GLN A 120 13.49 -14.28 -7.60
C GLN A 120 13.44 -15.76 -8.07
N GLU A 121 14.17 -16.65 -7.43
CA GLU A 121 14.17 -18.08 -7.76
C GLU A 121 12.79 -18.70 -7.46
N LEU A 122 12.18 -18.37 -6.33
CA LEU A 122 10.85 -18.82 -5.97
C LEU A 122 9.81 -18.29 -6.95
N HIS A 123 9.86 -17.00 -7.28
CA HIS A 123 8.93 -16.40 -8.23
C HIS A 123 9.01 -17.09 -9.59
N ARG A 124 10.20 -17.28 -10.13
CA ARG A 124 10.41 -17.98 -11.41
C ARG A 124 9.92 -19.43 -11.39
N LYS A 125 10.01 -20.12 -10.24
CA LYS A 125 9.51 -21.50 -10.10
C LYS A 125 7.97 -21.55 -10.07
N MET A 126 7.34 -20.55 -9.47
CA MET A 126 5.90 -20.53 -9.25
C MET A 126 5.12 -19.81 -10.37
N TYR A 127 5.72 -18.81 -11.01
CA TYR A 127 5.09 -17.95 -11.99
C TYR A 127 5.97 -17.84 -13.23
N ASP A 128 5.58 -18.52 -14.31
CA ASP A 128 6.29 -18.52 -15.60
C ASP A 128 5.74 -17.45 -16.57
N GLN A 129 4.84 -16.61 -16.10
CA GLN A 129 4.17 -15.62 -16.94
C GLN A 129 4.76 -14.22 -16.69
N GLU A 130 5.05 -13.47 -17.79
CA GLU A 130 5.45 -12.08 -17.71
C GLU A 130 4.38 -11.19 -17.07
N ASN A 131 4.84 -10.15 -16.42
CA ASN A 131 4.05 -9.15 -15.67
C ASN A 131 3.34 -9.71 -14.43
N THR A 132 3.71 -10.89 -13.95
CA THR A 132 3.34 -11.33 -12.61
C THR A 132 4.06 -10.49 -11.55
N ILE A 133 3.46 -10.33 -10.37
CA ILE A 133 3.86 -9.34 -9.39
C ILE A 133 4.45 -10.00 -8.15
N PHE A 134 5.56 -9.45 -7.69
CA PHE A 134 6.07 -9.68 -6.34
C PHE A 134 5.97 -8.39 -5.53
N ILE A 135 5.41 -8.47 -4.32
CA ILE A 135 5.34 -7.37 -3.37
C ILE A 135 6.16 -7.76 -2.14
N TRP A 136 7.06 -6.87 -1.74
CA TRP A 136 7.74 -6.97 -0.46
C TRP A 136 7.27 -5.85 0.46
N LYS A 137 6.93 -6.18 1.71
CA LYS A 137 6.51 -5.22 2.74
C LYS A 137 7.33 -5.42 4.00
N ASP A 138 7.86 -4.34 4.54
CA ASP A 138 8.50 -4.37 5.85
C ASP A 138 7.45 -4.36 6.96
N ALA A 139 7.48 -5.36 7.83
CA ALA A 139 6.54 -5.43 8.95
C ALA A 139 6.81 -4.39 10.03
N SER A 140 8.03 -3.88 10.14
CA SER A 140 8.44 -2.89 11.14
C SER A 140 8.23 -1.42 10.70
N SER A 141 8.03 -1.19 9.42
CA SER A 141 7.87 0.14 8.84
C SER A 141 6.70 0.18 7.85
N SER A 142 6.47 1.34 7.24
CA SER A 142 5.48 1.48 6.16
C SER A 142 6.09 1.24 4.77
N ASP A 143 7.33 0.73 4.73
CA ASP A 143 8.04 0.55 3.48
C ASP A 143 7.54 -0.65 2.71
N GLU A 144 7.31 -0.45 1.43
CA GLU A 144 6.87 -1.48 0.51
C GLU A 144 7.54 -1.33 -0.85
N MET A 145 7.79 -2.43 -1.50
CA MET A 145 8.38 -2.47 -2.83
C MET A 145 7.57 -3.39 -3.73
N TYR A 146 7.31 -2.91 -4.93
CA TYR A 146 6.61 -3.66 -5.96
C TYR A 146 7.59 -4.04 -7.07
N PHE A 147 7.48 -5.26 -7.55
CA PHE A 147 8.29 -5.80 -8.63
C PHE A 147 7.39 -6.48 -9.65
N ALA A 148 7.69 -6.28 -10.91
CA ALA A 148 7.07 -7.02 -12.01
C ALA A 148 8.08 -7.98 -12.63
N TYR A 149 7.66 -9.20 -12.90
CA TYR A 149 8.49 -10.20 -13.58
C TYR A 149 8.54 -9.90 -15.08
N LYS A 150 9.70 -9.51 -15.56
CA LYS A 150 9.96 -9.17 -16.96
C LYS A 150 11.35 -9.62 -17.35
N TYR A 151 11.49 -10.14 -18.57
CA TYR A 151 12.81 -10.57 -19.09
C TYR A 151 13.53 -11.57 -18.18
N ASN A 152 12.78 -12.47 -17.54
CA ASN A 152 13.27 -13.46 -16.57
C ASN A 152 13.84 -12.88 -15.27
N GLU A 153 13.52 -11.63 -14.94
CA GLU A 153 13.94 -10.94 -13.72
C GLU A 153 12.80 -10.18 -13.06
N LEU A 154 12.88 -10.02 -11.76
CA LEU A 154 11.98 -9.14 -11.00
C LEU A 154 12.49 -7.70 -11.07
N MET A 155 11.81 -6.88 -11.85
CA MET A 155 12.13 -5.46 -12.02
C MET A 155 11.29 -4.61 -11.09
N GLN A 156 11.93 -3.73 -10.33
CA GLN A 156 11.25 -2.84 -9.42
C GLN A 156 10.35 -1.86 -10.17
N ILE A 157 9.15 -1.64 -9.64
CA ILE A 157 8.15 -0.68 -10.12
C ILE A 157 8.05 0.45 -9.10
N GLY A 158 8.18 1.70 -9.54
CA GLY A 158 8.25 2.88 -8.68
C GLY A 158 6.94 3.30 -8.02
N GLY A 159 5.81 2.72 -8.42
CA GLY A 159 4.51 3.05 -7.82
C GLY A 159 3.35 2.22 -8.34
N HIS A 160 2.22 2.36 -7.66
CA HIS A 160 0.99 1.64 -7.97
C HIS A 160 -0.23 2.51 -7.68
N TYR A 161 -1.41 2.01 -8.01
CA TYR A 161 -2.69 2.63 -7.70
C TYR A 161 -3.48 1.75 -6.73
N ILE A 162 -4.07 2.35 -5.71
CA ILE A 162 -5.16 1.71 -4.95
C ILE A 162 -6.46 2.12 -5.63
N TYR A 163 -7.33 1.14 -5.94
CA TYR A 163 -8.63 1.41 -6.54
C TYR A 163 -9.77 0.89 -5.66
N TYR A 164 -10.92 1.54 -5.79
CA TYR A 164 -12.09 1.34 -4.94
C TYR A 164 -13.25 0.84 -5.80
N GLU A 165 -13.48 -0.47 -5.77
CA GLU A 165 -14.60 -1.14 -6.43
C GLU A 165 -15.24 -2.14 -5.48
N LYS A 166 -16.48 -2.58 -5.80
CA LYS A 166 -17.12 -3.65 -5.03
C LYS A 166 -16.39 -4.96 -5.27
N ASN A 167 -15.86 -5.55 -4.19
CA ASN A 167 -15.15 -6.82 -4.24
C ASN A 167 -15.73 -7.84 -3.26
N PRO A 168 -16.89 -8.45 -3.59
CA PRO A 168 -17.51 -9.42 -2.71
C PRO A 168 -16.68 -10.68 -2.51
N GLN A 169 -15.80 -11.04 -3.45
CA GLN A 169 -14.94 -12.21 -3.34
C GLN A 169 -13.93 -12.04 -2.22
N MET A 170 -13.18 -10.94 -2.23
CA MET A 170 -12.19 -10.65 -1.18
C MET A 170 -12.86 -10.42 0.17
N GLN A 171 -14.00 -9.74 0.19
CA GLN A 171 -14.77 -9.53 1.41
C GLN A 171 -15.24 -10.86 2.03
N ASN A 172 -15.79 -11.79 1.23
CA ASN A 172 -16.19 -13.10 1.69
C ASN A 172 -15.01 -13.93 2.19
N TYR A 173 -13.88 -13.87 1.49
CA TYR A 173 -12.64 -14.52 1.92
C TYR A 173 -12.22 -14.01 3.31
N MET A 174 -12.13 -12.70 3.50
CA MET A 174 -11.75 -12.09 4.78
C MET A 174 -12.71 -12.47 5.91
N ILE A 175 -14.03 -12.53 5.67
CA ILE A 175 -15.03 -12.92 6.66
C ILE A 175 -14.88 -14.38 7.05
N ASN A 176 -14.79 -15.28 6.07
CA ASN A 176 -14.79 -16.73 6.30
C ASN A 176 -13.48 -17.23 6.91
N THR A 177 -12.36 -16.60 6.55
CA THR A 177 -11.02 -16.94 7.06
C THR A 177 -10.61 -16.11 8.28
N ARG A 178 -11.50 -15.27 8.80
CA ARG A 178 -11.25 -14.38 9.93
C ARG A 178 -10.60 -15.07 11.13
N ARG A 179 -11.08 -16.25 11.51
CA ARG A 179 -10.53 -16.99 12.65
C ARG A 179 -9.11 -17.49 12.41
N GLN A 180 -8.81 -17.91 11.19
CA GLN A 180 -7.50 -18.40 10.79
C GLN A 180 -6.51 -17.24 10.58
N ASN A 181 -6.95 -16.20 9.89
CA ASN A 181 -6.11 -15.05 9.57
C ASN A 181 -6.04 -14.03 10.71
N GLY A 182 -6.97 -14.09 11.70
CA GLY A 182 -7.10 -13.13 12.79
C GLY A 182 -7.37 -11.70 12.31
N VAL A 183 -7.98 -11.58 11.15
CA VAL A 183 -8.23 -10.33 10.42
C VAL A 183 -9.68 -9.92 10.59
N THR A 184 -9.95 -8.65 10.86
CA THR A 184 -11.32 -8.12 11.03
C THR A 184 -11.73 -7.28 9.82
N PRO A 185 -12.73 -7.68 9.04
CA PRO A 185 -13.00 -7.07 7.74
C PRO A 185 -13.66 -5.69 7.76
N SER A 186 -14.39 -5.30 8.78
CA SER A 186 -15.38 -4.23 8.60
C SER A 186 -15.08 -2.89 9.27
N GLU A 187 -14.32 -2.85 10.34
CA GLU A 187 -14.13 -1.59 11.06
C GLU A 187 -12.98 -0.71 10.52
N MET A 188 -12.04 -1.31 9.77
CA MET A 188 -10.86 -0.58 9.29
C MET A 188 -11.04 0.07 7.92
N VAL A 189 -11.93 -0.42 7.06
CA VAL A 189 -12.13 0.16 5.71
C VAL A 189 -12.86 1.50 5.77
N GLU A 190 -13.88 1.62 6.61
CA GLU A 190 -14.52 2.92 6.84
C GLU A 190 -13.59 3.91 7.55
N ASP A 191 -12.71 3.41 8.41
CA ASP A 191 -11.85 4.24 9.24
C ASP A 191 -10.59 4.73 8.51
N ARG A 192 -10.05 4.00 7.53
CA ARG A 192 -8.88 4.48 6.75
C ARG A 192 -9.24 5.64 5.83
N ALA A 193 -10.29 5.51 5.04
CA ALA A 193 -10.74 6.60 4.16
C ALA A 193 -11.16 7.84 4.97
N THR A 194 -11.82 7.65 6.12
CA THR A 194 -12.19 8.73 7.03
C THR A 194 -11.01 9.25 7.84
N LYS A 195 -10.05 8.42 8.24
CA LYS A 195 -8.81 8.87 8.92
C LYS A 195 -7.92 9.67 7.98
N ASP A 196 -7.71 9.22 6.76
CA ASP A 196 -6.90 9.95 5.77
C ASP A 196 -7.56 11.27 5.39
N PHE A 197 -8.89 11.31 5.25
CA PHE A 197 -9.63 12.54 5.03
C PHE A 197 -9.58 13.45 6.26
N ARG A 198 -9.79 12.92 7.47
CA ARG A 198 -9.70 13.69 8.73
C ARG A 198 -8.28 14.19 8.99
N SER A 199 -7.26 13.40 8.71
CA SER A 199 -5.86 13.81 8.85
C SER A 199 -5.51 14.92 7.85
N ALA A 200 -5.93 14.80 6.59
CA ALA A 200 -5.73 15.83 5.57
C ALA A 200 -6.49 17.13 5.88
N VAL A 201 -7.72 17.02 6.41
CA VAL A 201 -8.52 18.18 6.87
C VAL A 201 -7.87 18.82 8.10
N ARG A 202 -7.41 18.01 9.07
CA ARG A 202 -6.73 18.49 10.28
C ARG A 202 -5.43 19.22 9.93
N GLN A 203 -4.63 18.64 9.05
CA GLN A 203 -3.38 19.24 8.57
C GLN A 203 -3.63 20.57 7.83
N ARG A 204 -4.69 20.67 7.03
CA ARG A 204 -5.10 21.93 6.40
C ARG A 204 -5.61 22.96 7.40
N MET A 205 -6.32 22.54 8.45
CA MET A 205 -6.77 23.44 9.52
C MET A 205 -5.59 23.96 10.37
N GLU A 206 -4.67 23.09 10.74
CA GLU A 206 -3.44 23.47 11.49
C GLU A 206 -2.58 24.46 10.71
N ILE A 207 -2.38 24.24 9.41
CA ILE A 207 -1.67 25.18 8.52
C ILE A 207 -2.40 26.53 8.45
N LYS A 208 -3.74 26.51 8.42
CA LYS A 208 -4.55 27.73 8.36
C LYS A 208 -4.54 28.51 9.66
N GLU A 209 -4.60 27.85 10.81
CA GLU A 209 -4.48 28.43 12.15
C GLU A 209 -3.07 29.01 12.38
N GLN A 210 -2.04 28.30 11.96
CA GLN A 210 -0.66 28.76 12.05
C GLN A 210 -0.40 29.99 11.16
N SER A 211 -1.02 30.04 9.99
CA SER A 211 -0.98 31.22 9.10
C SER A 211 -1.75 32.41 9.66
N GLN A 212 -2.85 32.19 10.40
CA GLN A 212 -3.59 33.28 11.04
C GLN A 212 -2.85 33.79 12.27
N SER A 213 -2.30 32.92 13.12
CA SER A 213 -1.54 33.33 14.30
C SER A 213 -0.27 34.09 13.94
N SER A 214 0.45 33.69 12.88
CA SER A 214 1.61 34.45 12.39
C SER A 214 1.23 35.83 11.86
N LYS A 215 0.12 35.99 11.13
CA LYS A 215 -0.37 37.30 10.68
C LYS A 215 -0.74 38.22 11.84
N LEU A 216 -1.34 37.66 12.91
CA LEU A 216 -1.67 38.39 14.12
C LEU A 216 -0.40 38.85 14.87
N LEU A 217 0.61 37.98 14.97
CA LEU A 217 1.91 38.33 15.55
C LEU A 217 2.63 39.42 14.77
N TYR A 218 2.61 39.39 13.43
CA TYR A 218 3.17 40.47 12.62
C TYR A 218 2.41 41.78 12.78
N ALA A 219 1.09 41.75 12.86
CA ALA A 219 0.27 42.94 13.07
C ALA A 219 0.55 43.58 14.45
N THR A 220 0.65 42.78 15.51
CA THR A 220 0.97 43.28 16.88
C THR A 220 2.38 43.79 16.95
N SER A 221 3.38 43.18 16.34
CA SER A 221 4.75 43.67 16.33
C SER A 221 4.89 44.98 15.55
N ALA A 222 4.20 45.14 14.43
CA ALA A 222 4.20 46.39 13.66
C ALA A 222 3.57 47.53 14.46
N LEU A 223 2.50 47.28 15.19
CA LEU A 223 1.82 48.28 16.05
C LEU A 223 2.72 48.70 17.19
N LEU A 224 3.47 47.79 17.80
CA LEU A 224 4.42 48.06 18.89
C LEU A 224 5.57 48.96 18.43
N VAL A 225 6.11 48.73 17.22
CA VAL A 225 7.15 49.60 16.62
C VAL A 225 6.60 51.01 16.39
N VAL A 226 5.38 51.18 15.91
CA VAL A 226 4.76 52.51 15.68
C VAL A 226 4.61 53.24 17.03
N VAL A 227 4.17 52.54 18.09
CA VAL A 227 4.03 53.13 19.43
C VAL A 227 5.38 53.60 19.98
N VAL A 228 6.43 52.78 19.85
CA VAL A 228 7.79 53.13 20.33
C VAL A 228 8.31 54.36 19.57
N LEU A 229 8.11 54.44 18.26
CA LEU A 229 8.50 55.60 17.46
C LEU A 229 7.73 56.85 17.84
N ALA A 230 6.42 56.74 18.10
CA ALA A 230 5.61 57.87 18.54
C ALA A 230 6.05 58.46 19.89
N ILE A 231 6.41 57.54 20.87
CA ILE A 231 6.93 57.94 22.17
C ILE A 231 8.29 58.61 22.00
N GLY A 232 9.18 58.06 21.16
CA GLY A 232 10.49 58.62 20.88
C GLY A 232 10.41 60.05 20.32
N VAL A 233 9.55 60.26 19.35
CA VAL A 233 9.31 61.60 18.74
C VAL A 233 8.71 62.57 19.76
N SER A 234 7.76 62.09 20.57
CA SER A 234 7.15 62.91 21.64
C SER A 234 8.16 63.35 22.70
N MET A 235 9.09 62.48 23.05
CA MET A 235 10.17 62.83 23.99
C MET A 235 11.17 63.83 23.41
N MET A 236 11.47 63.73 22.12
CA MET A 236 12.36 64.67 21.42
C MET A 236 11.74 66.09 21.25
N ASN A 237 10.43 66.18 21.15
CA ASN A 237 9.72 67.48 21.00
C ASN A 237 9.48 68.19 22.34
N ASN A 238 9.70 67.51 23.47
CA ASN A 238 9.49 68.10 24.80
C ASN A 238 10.81 68.49 25.51
N PHE A 239 11.93 68.41 24.77
CA PHE A 239 13.21 69.00 25.16
C PHE A 239 13.51 70.18 24.25
#